data_3225f523c20e5edc6655f2f040df34fc
#
_entry.id   3225f523c20e5edc6655f2f040df34fc
#
_cell.length_a   1.000
_cell.length_b   1.000
_cell.length_c   1.000
_cell.angle_alpha   90.00
_cell.angle_beta   90.00
_cell.angle_gamma   90.00
#
_symmetry.space_group_name_H-M   'P 1'
#
loop_
_entity.id
_entity.type
_entity.pdbx_description
1 polymer ?
#
loop_
_entity_poly.entity_id
_entity_poly.type
_entity_poly.pdbx_seq_one_letter_code
_entity_poly.pdbx_strand_id
1 'polypeptide(L)'
;MTLRTITGRMAHNSPNMAQVPASYSPYGKECRSLWTVSNPDTHVLIGTDASGLELRCLAHYMDWPEYTNEVVNGDIHTANMKAAGLKDRDQSKKFIYAFLYGAGASKLGKVVGGSAGMGQNLITKFLTNMPKLKELRENIIEASQVGTISALDGRLLHIRADYASLNTLLQ
;
A
#
# COMPACT_ATOMS: atom_id res chain seq x y z
N MET A 1 3.54 7.70 -21.35
CA MET A 1 3.43 6.64 -20.33
C MET A 1 4.71 5.85 -20.33
N THR A 2 5.39 5.66 -19.20
CA THR A 2 6.69 4.99 -19.13
C THR A 2 6.67 3.94 -18.04
N LEU A 3 7.26 2.77 -18.31
CA LEU A 3 7.51 1.70 -17.32
C LEU A 3 8.87 1.93 -16.62
N ARG A 4 9.08 3.12 -16.06
CA ARG A 4 10.39 3.51 -15.47
C ARG A 4 10.44 3.41 -13.94
N THR A 5 9.43 2.84 -13.31
CA THR A 5 9.50 2.56 -11.87
C THR A 5 10.28 1.27 -11.62
N ILE A 6 10.94 1.17 -10.46
CA ILE A 6 11.71 -0.04 -10.08
C ILE A 6 10.83 -1.28 -10.08
N THR A 7 9.58 -1.11 -9.66
CA THR A 7 8.59 -2.18 -9.53
C THR A 7 7.88 -2.52 -10.85
N GLY A 8 8.21 -1.84 -11.96
CA GLY A 8 7.55 -2.02 -13.25
C GLY A 8 6.17 -1.36 -13.36
N ARG A 9 5.74 -0.58 -12.36
CA ARG A 9 4.47 0.19 -12.46
C ARG A 9 4.59 1.29 -13.50
N MET A 10 3.48 1.57 -14.17
CA MET A 10 3.41 2.69 -15.12
C MET A 10 3.46 4.02 -14.37
N ALA A 11 4.18 4.98 -14.95
CA ALA A 11 4.21 6.35 -14.46
C ALA A 11 3.66 7.30 -15.53
N HIS A 12 2.94 8.32 -15.07
CA HIS A 12 2.43 9.40 -15.90
C HIS A 12 3.24 10.67 -15.63
N ASN A 13 3.59 11.38 -16.71
CA ASN A 13 4.31 12.63 -16.61
C ASN A 13 3.82 13.60 -17.70
N SER A 14 3.64 14.84 -17.31
CA SER A 14 3.35 15.98 -18.20
C SER A 14 2.17 15.77 -19.18
N PRO A 15 0.95 15.59 -18.71
CA PRO A 15 0.42 15.68 -17.34
C PRO A 15 0.43 14.36 -16.56
N ASN A 16 0.37 14.46 -15.22
CA ASN A 16 0.19 13.30 -14.37
C ASN A 16 -1.29 12.91 -14.29
N MET A 17 -1.66 11.90 -15.07
CA MET A 17 -3.04 11.42 -15.19
C MET A 17 -3.43 10.42 -14.10
N ALA A 18 -2.49 9.96 -13.29
CA ALA A 18 -2.77 9.02 -12.20
C ALA A 18 -3.37 9.70 -10.95
N GLN A 19 -3.36 11.02 -10.89
CA GLN A 19 -3.82 11.80 -9.74
C GLN A 19 -5.10 12.58 -9.99
N VAL A 20 -5.96 12.10 -10.86
CA VAL A 20 -7.31 12.69 -11.04
C VAL A 20 -8.07 12.55 -9.70
N PRO A 21 -8.66 13.64 -9.18
CA PRO A 21 -9.36 13.61 -7.89
C PRO A 21 -10.42 12.51 -7.82
N ALA A 22 -10.60 11.92 -6.64
CA ALA A 22 -11.65 10.94 -6.42
C ALA A 22 -13.04 11.59 -6.58
N SER A 23 -14.03 10.82 -7.00
CA SER A 23 -15.39 11.35 -7.28
C SER A 23 -16.06 12.00 -6.06
N TYR A 24 -15.65 11.66 -4.85
CA TYR A 24 -16.13 12.27 -3.60
C TYR A 24 -15.33 13.51 -3.16
N SER A 25 -14.23 13.83 -3.84
CA SER A 25 -13.45 15.04 -3.59
C SER A 25 -14.10 16.26 -4.26
N PRO A 26 -13.81 17.49 -3.80
CA PRO A 26 -14.23 18.70 -4.50
C PRO A 26 -13.83 18.64 -5.99
N TYR A 27 -14.77 18.93 -6.89
CA TYR A 27 -14.60 18.86 -8.35
C TYR A 27 -14.19 17.49 -8.91
N GLY A 28 -14.25 16.42 -8.10
CA GLY A 28 -13.80 15.09 -8.51
C GLY A 28 -14.67 14.49 -9.62
N LYS A 29 -15.98 14.69 -9.54
CA LYS A 29 -16.93 14.24 -10.60
C LYS A 29 -16.70 14.96 -11.90
N GLU A 30 -16.55 16.27 -11.86
CA GLU A 30 -16.28 17.12 -13.00
C GLU A 30 -14.94 16.77 -13.68
N CYS A 31 -13.89 16.62 -12.89
CA CYS A 31 -12.58 16.19 -13.41
C CYS A 31 -12.65 14.82 -14.08
N ARG A 32 -13.41 13.87 -13.52
CA ARG A 32 -13.55 12.54 -14.10
C ARG A 32 -14.46 12.52 -15.33
N SER A 33 -15.45 13.39 -15.42
CA SER A 33 -16.32 13.49 -16.60
C SER A 33 -15.62 14.00 -17.85
N LEU A 34 -14.42 14.58 -17.72
CA LEU A 34 -13.58 14.94 -18.86
C LEU A 34 -13.02 13.72 -19.63
N TRP A 35 -13.01 12.56 -18.96
CA TRP A 35 -12.56 11.30 -19.55
C TRP A 35 -13.76 10.56 -20.11
N THR A 36 -13.91 10.61 -21.41
CA THR A 36 -15.02 9.98 -22.13
C THR A 36 -14.53 9.31 -23.39
N VAL A 37 -15.38 8.53 -24.01
CA VAL A 37 -15.15 7.92 -25.32
C VAL A 37 -15.52 8.90 -26.43
N SER A 38 -14.90 8.76 -27.59
CA SER A 38 -15.18 9.62 -28.77
C SER A 38 -16.58 9.41 -29.32
N ASN A 39 -17.14 8.24 -29.18
CA ASN A 39 -18.50 7.91 -29.62
C ASN A 39 -19.18 7.02 -28.54
N PRO A 40 -20.05 7.59 -27.69
CA PRO A 40 -20.73 6.84 -26.62
C PRO A 40 -21.75 5.81 -27.13
N ASP A 41 -22.20 5.89 -28.38
CA ASP A 41 -23.16 4.92 -28.93
C ASP A 41 -22.47 3.58 -29.28
N THR A 42 -21.19 3.61 -29.55
CA THR A 42 -20.42 2.44 -30.02
C THR A 42 -19.25 2.05 -29.13
N HIS A 43 -18.88 2.90 -28.18
CA HIS A 43 -17.72 2.68 -27.32
C HIS A 43 -18.06 2.88 -25.84
N VAL A 44 -17.39 2.12 -24.98
CA VAL A 44 -17.47 2.27 -23.52
C VAL A 44 -16.07 2.29 -22.93
N LEU A 45 -15.89 2.98 -21.79
CA LEU A 45 -14.69 2.86 -20.97
C LEU A 45 -14.87 1.69 -20.03
N ILE A 46 -13.93 0.76 -20.06
CA ILE A 46 -13.87 -0.36 -19.12
C ILE A 46 -12.68 -0.14 -18.19
N GLY A 47 -12.95 -0.10 -16.88
CA GLY A 47 -11.94 -0.02 -15.85
C GLY A 47 -12.00 -1.24 -14.93
N THR A 48 -10.85 -1.84 -14.65
CA THR A 48 -10.70 -2.91 -13.65
C THR A 48 -9.60 -2.57 -12.67
N ASP A 49 -9.80 -2.87 -11.41
CA ASP A 49 -8.82 -2.67 -10.35
C ASP A 49 -8.77 -3.88 -9.43
N ALA A 50 -7.56 -4.27 -9.03
CA ALA A 50 -7.37 -5.39 -8.12
C ALA A 50 -7.61 -4.93 -6.67
N SER A 51 -8.70 -5.39 -6.07
CA SER A 51 -9.04 -5.00 -4.70
C SER A 51 -7.98 -5.42 -3.69
N GLY A 52 -7.40 -4.44 -3.00
CA GLY A 52 -6.45 -4.66 -1.92
C GLY A 52 -5.19 -5.42 -2.33
N LEU A 53 -4.68 -5.18 -3.54
CA LEU A 53 -3.57 -5.95 -4.12
C LEU A 53 -2.37 -6.04 -3.19
N GLU A 54 -1.90 -4.92 -2.64
CA GLU A 54 -0.74 -4.89 -1.73
C GLU A 54 -0.98 -5.73 -0.46
N LEU A 55 -2.20 -5.73 0.08
CA LEU A 55 -2.53 -6.53 1.27
C LEU A 55 -2.63 -8.02 0.93
N ARG A 56 -3.04 -8.38 -0.27
CA ARG A 56 -3.03 -9.76 -0.76
C ARG A 56 -1.62 -10.28 -0.97
N CYS A 57 -0.74 -9.47 -1.57
CA CYS A 57 0.68 -9.79 -1.68
C CYS A 57 1.32 -9.92 -0.29
N LEU A 58 1.00 -9.01 0.62
CA LEU A 58 1.48 -9.09 2.01
C LEU A 58 1.05 -10.39 2.69
N ALA A 59 -0.23 -10.77 2.57
CA ALA A 59 -0.76 -12.01 3.12
C ALA A 59 -0.02 -13.25 2.58
N HIS A 60 0.27 -13.25 1.28
CA HIS A 60 1.05 -14.31 0.64
C HIS A 60 2.47 -14.42 1.23
N TYR A 61 3.20 -13.30 1.32
CA TYR A 61 4.57 -13.29 1.83
C TYR A 61 4.67 -13.58 3.34
N MET A 62 3.65 -13.22 4.12
CA MET A 62 3.61 -13.55 5.55
C MET A 62 3.34 -15.03 5.83
N ASP A 63 2.74 -15.75 4.88
CA ASP A 63 2.30 -17.13 5.04
C ASP A 63 1.55 -17.36 6.37
N TRP A 64 0.53 -16.51 6.60
CA TRP A 64 -0.26 -16.50 7.82
C TRP A 64 -1.75 -16.72 7.49
N PRO A 65 -2.27 -17.95 7.66
CA PRO A 65 -3.62 -18.31 7.23
C PRO A 65 -4.73 -17.43 7.79
N GLU A 66 -4.64 -17.05 9.07
CA GLU A 66 -5.65 -16.20 9.72
C GLU A 66 -5.69 -14.80 9.10
N TYR A 67 -4.52 -14.21 8.82
CA TYR A 67 -4.43 -12.92 8.15
C TYR A 67 -4.94 -13.02 6.70
N THR A 68 -4.58 -14.10 6.01
CA THR A 68 -5.05 -14.36 4.64
C THR A 68 -6.57 -14.47 4.58
N ASN A 69 -7.18 -15.16 5.55
CA ASN A 69 -8.64 -15.26 5.63
C ASN A 69 -9.29 -13.87 5.85
N GLU A 70 -8.71 -13.03 6.70
CA GLU A 70 -9.21 -11.66 6.90
C GLU A 70 -9.09 -10.80 5.63
N VAL A 71 -8.02 -10.99 4.85
CA VAL A 71 -7.82 -10.26 3.58
C VAL A 71 -8.80 -10.69 2.50
N VAL A 72 -9.12 -11.98 2.44
CA VAL A 72 -9.93 -12.56 1.36
C VAL A 72 -11.43 -12.53 1.68
N ASN A 73 -11.81 -12.87 2.90
CA ASN A 73 -13.18 -13.13 3.31
C ASN A 73 -13.68 -12.20 4.43
N GLY A 74 -12.78 -11.49 5.11
CA GLY A 74 -13.09 -10.66 6.27
C GLY A 74 -13.00 -9.16 6.03
N ASP A 75 -12.77 -8.40 7.10
CA ASP A 75 -12.47 -6.97 7.06
C ASP A 75 -11.06 -6.71 7.60
N ILE A 76 -10.10 -6.80 6.71
CA ILE A 76 -8.67 -6.60 7.02
C ILE A 76 -8.39 -5.22 7.65
N HIS A 77 -9.16 -4.19 7.32
CA HIS A 77 -8.95 -2.87 7.92
C HIS A 77 -9.37 -2.84 9.39
N THR A 78 -10.42 -3.57 9.76
CA THR A 78 -10.81 -3.78 11.16
C THR A 78 -9.81 -4.67 11.89
N ALA A 79 -9.28 -5.72 11.28
CA ALA A 79 -8.23 -6.54 11.86
C ALA A 79 -6.96 -5.71 12.14
N ASN A 80 -6.50 -4.93 11.16
CA ASN A 80 -5.36 -4.03 11.32
C ASN A 80 -5.61 -2.92 12.34
N MET A 81 -6.85 -2.40 12.43
CA MET A 81 -7.26 -1.43 13.46
C MET A 81 -7.04 -1.98 14.87
N LYS A 82 -7.51 -3.21 15.12
CA LYS A 82 -7.32 -3.90 16.41
C LYS A 82 -5.83 -4.15 16.68
N ALA A 83 -5.07 -4.62 15.70
CA ALA A 83 -3.65 -4.89 15.84
C ALA A 83 -2.84 -3.62 16.18
N ALA A 84 -3.14 -2.50 15.54
CA ALA A 84 -2.50 -1.21 15.84
C ALA A 84 -3.06 -0.54 17.12
N GLY A 85 -4.21 -0.99 17.63
CA GLY A 85 -4.91 -0.38 18.75
C GLY A 85 -5.51 0.98 18.41
N LEU A 86 -5.93 1.15 17.16
CA LEU A 86 -6.66 2.32 16.70
C LEU A 86 -8.15 2.18 16.98
N LYS A 87 -8.85 3.33 17.06
CA LYS A 87 -10.28 3.38 17.34
C LYS A 87 -11.14 3.58 16.09
N ASP A 88 -10.51 4.00 14.99
CA ASP A 88 -11.18 4.36 13.76
C ASP A 88 -10.63 3.54 12.59
N ARG A 89 -11.54 2.93 11.84
CA ARG A 89 -11.25 2.09 10.67
C ARG A 89 -10.61 2.87 9.52
N ASP A 90 -11.03 4.11 9.30
CA ASP A 90 -10.46 4.95 8.24
C ASP A 90 -9.05 5.41 8.58
N GLN A 91 -8.78 5.68 9.87
CA GLN A 91 -7.41 5.90 10.34
C GLN A 91 -6.55 4.66 10.17
N SER A 92 -7.10 3.47 10.45
CA SER A 92 -6.39 2.21 10.23
C SER A 92 -6.02 2.01 8.77
N LYS A 93 -6.94 2.28 7.86
CA LYS A 93 -6.68 2.22 6.42
C LYS A 93 -5.54 3.16 6.01
N LYS A 94 -5.56 4.41 6.47
CA LYS A 94 -4.49 5.38 6.20
C LYS A 94 -3.16 4.95 6.83
N PHE A 95 -3.22 4.43 8.06
CA PHE A 95 -2.04 3.94 8.79
C PHE A 95 -1.38 2.78 8.07
N ILE A 96 -2.12 1.72 7.71
CA ILE A 96 -1.53 0.52 7.11
C ILE A 96 -0.86 0.83 5.77
N TYR A 97 -1.49 1.59 4.89
CA TYR A 97 -0.87 1.95 3.62
C TYR A 97 0.34 2.88 3.82
N ALA A 98 0.27 3.86 4.71
CA ALA A 98 1.42 4.69 5.01
C ALA A 98 2.58 3.87 5.60
N PHE A 99 2.28 2.90 6.47
CA PHE A 99 3.26 1.97 7.04
C PHE A 99 3.90 1.09 5.96
N LEU A 100 3.09 0.46 5.09
CA LEU A 100 3.58 -0.38 4.00
C LEU A 100 4.45 0.41 3.02
N TYR A 101 4.15 1.69 2.80
CA TYR A 101 4.94 2.59 1.97
C TYR A 101 6.17 3.18 2.68
N GLY A 102 6.54 2.64 3.84
CA GLY A 102 7.77 3.02 4.53
C GLY A 102 7.71 4.38 5.25
N ALA A 103 6.50 4.85 5.60
CA ALA A 103 6.38 6.09 6.36
C ALA A 103 7.01 5.94 7.76
N GLY A 104 7.89 6.88 8.12
CA GLY A 104 8.49 6.93 9.45
C GLY A 104 7.52 7.40 10.53
N ALA A 105 7.93 7.28 11.79
CA ALA A 105 7.14 7.57 12.98
C ALA A 105 6.48 8.96 12.97
N SER A 106 7.17 9.99 12.48
CA SER A 106 6.60 11.35 12.38
C SER A 106 5.39 11.40 11.47
N LYS A 107 5.46 10.79 10.28
CA LYS A 107 4.34 10.75 9.33
C LYS A 107 3.19 9.89 9.86
N LEU A 108 3.49 8.73 10.44
CA LEU A 108 2.48 7.85 11.03
C LEU A 108 1.78 8.48 12.23
N GLY A 109 2.52 9.24 13.07
CA GLY A 109 1.92 10.02 14.14
C GLY A 109 0.91 11.05 13.62
N LYS A 110 1.26 11.79 12.55
CA LYS A 110 0.34 12.76 11.92
C LYS A 110 -0.92 12.12 11.36
N VAL A 111 -0.84 10.90 10.83
CA VAL A 111 -2.02 10.17 10.31
C VAL A 111 -3.08 9.96 11.38
N VAL A 112 -2.65 9.81 12.64
CA VAL A 112 -3.55 9.62 13.79
C VAL A 112 -3.76 10.88 14.62
N GLY A 113 -3.34 12.04 14.11
CA GLY A 113 -3.48 13.32 14.80
C GLY A 113 -2.54 13.52 15.98
N GLY A 114 -1.39 12.81 15.98
CA GLY A 114 -0.44 12.79 17.10
C GLY A 114 0.99 13.14 16.73
N SER A 115 1.87 12.97 17.70
CA SER A 115 3.31 13.24 17.61
C SER A 115 4.10 12.08 17.00
N ALA A 116 5.39 12.29 16.71
CA ALA A 116 6.31 11.24 16.29
C ALA A 116 6.44 10.12 17.36
N GLY A 117 6.38 10.46 18.66
CA GLY A 117 6.36 9.46 19.73
C GLY A 117 5.12 8.55 19.67
N MET A 118 3.95 9.12 19.40
CA MET A 118 2.73 8.32 19.18
C MET A 118 2.87 7.43 17.95
N GLY A 119 3.46 7.92 16.86
CA GLY A 119 3.73 7.13 15.67
C GLY A 119 4.68 5.96 15.95
N GLN A 120 5.73 6.18 16.76
CA GLN A 120 6.63 5.10 17.16
C GLN A 120 5.93 4.04 18.03
N ASN A 121 5.10 4.47 18.96
CA ASN A 121 4.30 3.55 19.79
C ASN A 121 3.32 2.71 18.94
N LEU A 122 2.70 3.32 17.92
CA LEU A 122 1.84 2.60 16.98
C LEU A 122 2.61 1.54 16.19
N ILE A 123 3.78 1.88 15.65
CA ILE A 123 4.63 0.92 14.93
C ILE A 123 4.98 -0.26 15.86
N THR A 124 5.45 0.04 17.07
CA THR A 124 5.85 -0.99 18.04
C THR A 124 4.67 -1.90 18.38
N LYS A 125 3.51 -1.31 18.73
CA LYS A 125 2.31 -2.06 19.07
C LYS A 125 1.82 -2.92 17.89
N PHE A 126 1.79 -2.35 16.70
CA PHE A 126 1.35 -3.05 15.49
C PHE A 126 2.25 -4.26 15.20
N LEU A 127 3.57 -4.08 15.22
CA LEU A 127 4.52 -5.17 14.98
C LEU A 127 4.51 -6.22 16.09
N THR A 128 4.25 -5.84 17.35
CA THR A 128 4.08 -6.79 18.45
C THR A 128 2.85 -7.68 18.23
N ASN A 129 1.76 -7.12 17.74
CA ASN A 129 0.52 -7.85 17.46
C ASN A 129 0.52 -8.53 16.07
N MET A 130 1.53 -8.28 15.25
CA MET A 130 1.71 -8.83 13.91
C MET A 130 3.10 -9.48 13.78
N PRO A 131 3.37 -10.57 14.50
CA PRO A 131 4.71 -11.18 14.56
C PRO A 131 5.21 -11.65 13.18
N LYS A 132 4.34 -12.19 12.35
CA LYS A 132 4.70 -12.60 10.98
C LYS A 132 5.07 -11.43 10.07
N LEU A 133 4.45 -10.26 10.26
CA LEU A 133 4.84 -9.04 9.56
C LEU A 133 6.20 -8.52 10.03
N LYS A 134 6.47 -8.62 11.33
CA LYS A 134 7.77 -8.26 11.89
C LYS A 134 8.87 -9.15 11.31
N GLU A 135 8.70 -10.46 11.35
CA GLU A 135 9.60 -11.46 10.78
C GLU A 135 9.86 -11.19 9.28
N LEU A 136 8.79 -11.00 8.48
CA LEU A 136 8.90 -10.68 7.07
C LEU A 136 9.74 -9.42 6.82
N ARG A 137 9.52 -8.34 7.59
CA ARG A 137 10.31 -7.11 7.46
C ARG A 137 11.79 -7.32 7.76
N GLU A 138 12.11 -8.06 8.82
CA GLU A 138 13.49 -8.37 9.18
C GLU A 138 14.17 -9.19 8.09
N ASN A 139 13.53 -10.22 7.58
CA ASN A 139 14.04 -11.06 6.50
C ASN A 139 14.24 -10.27 5.19
N ILE A 140 13.32 -9.36 4.84
CA ILE A 140 13.45 -8.53 3.63
C ILE A 140 14.63 -7.55 3.77
N ILE A 141 14.79 -6.94 4.93
CA ILE A 141 15.91 -6.01 5.19
C ILE A 141 17.23 -6.76 5.08
N GLU A 142 17.35 -7.96 5.67
CA GLU A 142 18.52 -8.80 5.54
C GLU A 142 18.80 -9.19 4.08
N ALA A 143 17.79 -9.71 3.38
CA ALA A 143 17.92 -10.08 1.98
C ALA A 143 18.28 -8.90 1.08
N SER A 144 17.85 -7.69 1.43
CA SER A 144 18.10 -6.47 0.65
C SER A 144 19.53 -5.93 0.76
N GLN A 145 20.36 -6.47 1.66
CA GLN A 145 21.76 -6.01 1.84
C GLN A 145 22.64 -6.20 0.60
N VAL A 146 22.25 -7.12 -0.28
CA VAL A 146 22.89 -7.29 -1.59
C VAL A 146 22.41 -6.30 -2.67
N GLY A 147 21.50 -5.36 -2.28
CA GLY A 147 20.97 -4.34 -3.17
C GLY A 147 19.78 -4.78 -4.05
N THR A 148 19.39 -6.04 -3.98
CA THR A 148 18.26 -6.59 -4.75
C THR A 148 17.46 -7.61 -3.95
N ILE A 149 16.16 -7.74 -4.25
CA ILE A 149 15.29 -8.82 -3.77
C ILE A 149 14.55 -9.44 -4.96
N SER A 150 14.18 -10.71 -4.84
CA SER A 150 13.39 -11.40 -5.86
C SER A 150 11.91 -11.11 -5.68
N ALA A 151 11.23 -10.67 -6.73
CA ALA A 151 9.78 -10.51 -6.75
C ALA A 151 9.06 -11.86 -6.92
N LEU A 152 7.74 -11.85 -6.78
CA LEU A 152 6.89 -13.04 -6.91
C LEU A 152 7.01 -13.73 -8.27
N ASP A 153 7.23 -12.97 -9.31
CA ASP A 153 7.44 -13.44 -10.69
C ASP A 153 8.91 -13.75 -11.05
N GLY A 154 9.80 -13.72 -10.04
CA GLY A 154 11.23 -14.00 -10.21
C GLY A 154 12.07 -12.81 -10.70
N ARG A 155 11.48 -11.63 -10.94
CA ARG A 155 12.26 -10.43 -11.28
C ARG A 155 13.12 -9.98 -10.11
N LEU A 156 14.30 -9.49 -10.41
CA LEU A 156 15.16 -8.83 -9.42
C LEU A 156 14.74 -7.36 -9.29
N LEU A 157 14.33 -6.99 -8.09
CA LEU A 157 13.95 -5.63 -7.73
C LEU A 157 15.11 -4.94 -7.01
N HIS A 158 15.53 -3.80 -7.52
CA HIS A 158 16.58 -3.00 -6.88
C HIS A 158 16.04 -2.28 -5.64
N ILE A 159 16.74 -2.40 -4.52
CA ILE A 159 16.41 -1.74 -3.28
C ILE A 159 17.22 -0.45 -3.16
N ARG A 160 16.54 0.69 -3.05
CA ARG A 160 17.19 2.00 -2.89
C ARG A 160 17.46 2.36 -1.44
N ALA A 161 16.65 1.83 -0.52
CA ALA A 161 16.79 2.08 0.91
C ALA A 161 16.00 1.02 1.69
N ASP A 162 16.50 0.64 2.86
CA ASP A 162 15.92 -0.42 3.71
C ASP A 162 14.46 -0.17 4.07
N TYR A 163 14.09 1.09 4.36
CA TYR A 163 12.70 1.43 4.68
C TYR A 163 11.72 1.24 3.52
N ALA A 164 12.22 1.19 2.28
CA ALA A 164 11.42 1.01 1.08
C ALA A 164 11.35 -0.45 0.61
N SER A 165 12.12 -1.37 1.21
CA SER A 165 12.24 -2.76 0.76
C SER A 165 10.91 -3.51 0.79
N LEU A 166 10.14 -3.40 1.86
CA LEU A 166 8.81 -4.00 1.96
C LEU A 166 7.86 -3.45 0.87
N ASN A 167 7.81 -2.12 0.70
CA ASN A 167 7.00 -1.51 -0.35
C ASN A 167 7.41 -1.97 -1.75
N THR A 168 8.71 -2.07 -2.00
CA THR A 168 9.25 -2.54 -3.29
C THR A 168 8.82 -3.97 -3.58
N LEU A 169 8.82 -4.84 -2.56
CA LEU A 169 8.39 -6.24 -2.70
C LEU A 169 6.89 -6.37 -2.98
N LEU A 170 6.04 -5.51 -2.39
CA LEU A 170 4.58 -5.59 -2.50
C LEU A 170 4.02 -4.98 -3.79
N GLN A 171 4.82 -4.29 -4.57
CA GLN A 171 4.44 -3.62 -5.82
C GLN A 171 4.86 -4.39 -7.06
#